data_724b71341864d3ca4370c0998954a04d
#
_entry.id   724b71341864d3ca4370c0998954a04d
#
_cell.length_a   1.000
_cell.length_b   1.000
_cell.length_c   1.000
_cell.angle_alpha   90.00
_cell.angle_beta   90.00
_cell.angle_gamma   90.00
#
_symmetry.space_group_name_H-M   'P 1'
#
loop_
_entity.id
_entity.type
_entity.pdbx_description
1 polymer ?
#
loop_
_entity_poly.entity_id
_entity_poly.type
_entity_poly.pdbx_seq_one_letter_code
_entity_poly.pdbx_strand_id
1 'polypeptide(L)'
;MKVIIDDKSPYLKGALEPFAEVFYLPGAEITPDLVRDADALITRSRTICDERLLKGSAVKYIASATIGADHIDAEYCGKRGIAWSN
;
A
#
# COMPACT_ATOMS: atom_id res chain seq x y z
N MET A 1 -11.22 6.39 6.31
CA MET A 1 -10.25 5.46 5.70
C MET A 1 -9.03 6.25 5.23
N LYS A 2 -7.86 5.77 5.55
CA LYS A 2 -6.61 6.40 5.16
C LYS A 2 -5.91 5.52 4.11
N VAL A 3 -5.56 6.11 2.97
CA VAL A 3 -4.93 5.41 1.86
C VAL A 3 -3.61 6.10 1.52
N ILE A 4 -2.54 5.32 1.42
CA ILE A 4 -1.23 5.81 0.98
C ILE A 4 -0.96 5.29 -0.42
N ILE A 5 -0.61 6.18 -1.33
CA ILE A 5 -0.44 5.86 -2.75
C ILE A 5 0.95 6.26 -3.19
N ASP A 6 1.63 5.34 -3.89
CA ASP A 6 2.90 5.66 -4.57
C ASP A 6 2.62 6.75 -5.62
N ASP A 7 3.33 7.85 -5.55
CA ASP A 7 3.06 9.02 -6.39
C ASP A 7 3.35 8.79 -7.87
N LYS A 8 3.94 7.65 -8.22
CA LYS A 8 4.14 7.26 -9.62
C LYS A 8 2.99 6.42 -10.17
N SER A 9 1.93 6.22 -9.38
CA SER A 9 0.77 5.47 -9.85
C SER A 9 -0.04 6.33 -10.81
N PRO A 10 -0.21 5.89 -12.07
CA PRO A 10 -0.90 6.73 -13.06
C PRO A 10 -2.42 6.74 -12.83
N TYR A 11 -3.03 7.86 -13.19
CA TYR A 11 -4.50 8.01 -13.25
C TYR A 11 -5.23 7.91 -11.92
N LEU A 12 -4.52 7.92 -10.78
CA LEU A 12 -5.18 7.77 -9.49
C LEU A 12 -5.40 9.09 -8.76
N LYS A 13 -4.66 10.14 -9.13
CA LYS A 13 -4.77 11.42 -8.44
C LYS A 13 -6.17 11.98 -8.60
N GLY A 14 -6.82 12.28 -7.48
CA GLY A 14 -8.17 12.78 -7.47
C GLY A 14 -9.26 11.72 -7.46
N ALA A 15 -8.91 10.45 -7.73
CA ALA A 15 -9.92 9.40 -7.85
C ALA A 15 -10.51 8.97 -6.51
N LEU A 16 -9.69 8.93 -5.47
CA LEU A 16 -10.10 8.42 -4.16
C LEU A 16 -10.37 9.49 -3.12
N GLU A 17 -9.95 10.72 -3.36
CA GLU A 17 -10.10 11.79 -2.38
C GLU A 17 -11.54 12.01 -1.90
N PRO A 18 -12.57 11.86 -2.76
CA PRO A 18 -13.94 12.02 -2.27
C PRO A 18 -14.36 10.95 -1.26
N PHE A 19 -13.63 9.83 -1.17
CA PHE A 19 -14.02 8.68 -0.37
C PHE A 19 -13.07 8.39 0.79
N ALA A 20 -11.87 8.99 0.80
CA ALA A 20 -10.84 8.63 1.76
C ALA A 20 -9.85 9.77 1.95
N GLU A 21 -9.12 9.73 3.08
CA GLU A 21 -7.92 10.53 3.25
C GLU A 21 -6.81 9.91 2.43
N VAL A 22 -6.28 10.65 1.46
CA VAL A 22 -5.30 10.10 0.52
C VAL A 22 -3.98 10.85 0.65
N PHE A 23 -2.89 10.09 0.73
CA PHE A 23 -1.53 10.64 0.81
C PHE A 23 -0.69 10.07 -0.32
N TYR A 24 -0.11 10.95 -1.12
CA TYR A 24 0.76 10.55 -2.25
C TYR A 24 2.20 10.71 -1.81
N LEU A 25 2.97 9.63 -1.87
CA LEU A 25 4.37 9.63 -1.43
C LEU A 25 5.24 8.90 -2.45
N PRO A 26 6.51 9.32 -2.63
CA PRO A 26 7.44 8.49 -3.38
C PRO A 26 7.52 7.11 -2.75
N GLY A 27 7.59 6.05 -3.59
CA GLY A 27 7.59 4.69 -3.07
C GLY A 27 8.67 4.42 -2.04
N ALA A 28 9.85 5.02 -2.22
CA ALA A 28 10.95 4.84 -1.28
C ALA A 28 10.69 5.51 0.09
N GLU A 29 9.70 6.38 0.18
CA GLU A 29 9.36 7.07 1.42
C GLU A 29 8.16 6.48 2.14
N ILE A 30 7.60 5.38 1.61
CA ILE A 30 6.54 4.66 2.29
C ILE A 30 7.18 3.76 3.34
N THR A 31 7.11 4.18 4.60
CA THR A 31 7.84 3.56 5.72
C THR A 31 6.87 2.91 6.71
N PRO A 32 7.37 2.02 7.59
CA PRO A 32 6.51 1.41 8.60
C PRO A 32 5.74 2.41 9.46
N ASP A 33 6.38 3.51 9.83
CA ASP A 33 5.72 4.52 10.66
C ASP A 33 4.53 5.16 9.93
N LEU A 34 4.68 5.40 8.63
CA LEU A 34 3.64 6.05 7.85
C LEU A 34 2.46 5.13 7.57
N VAL A 35 2.70 3.82 7.45
CA VAL A 35 1.61 2.89 7.15
C VAL A 35 0.91 2.36 8.40
N ARG A 36 1.40 2.70 9.58
CA ARG A 36 0.87 2.11 10.82
C ARG A 36 -0.64 2.31 10.96
N ASP A 37 -1.15 3.45 10.63
CA ASP A 37 -2.57 3.78 10.74
C ASP A 37 -3.26 3.85 9.37
N ALA A 38 -2.62 3.39 8.31
CA ALA A 38 -3.23 3.34 6.99
C ALA A 38 -4.14 2.12 6.87
N ASP A 39 -5.24 2.26 6.18
CA ASP A 39 -6.17 1.17 5.91
C ASP A 39 -5.85 0.43 4.63
N ALA A 40 -5.31 1.14 3.65
CA ALA A 40 -4.97 0.56 2.35
C ALA A 40 -3.72 1.20 1.77
N LEU A 41 -3.03 0.46 0.93
CA LEU A 41 -1.86 0.96 0.20
C LEU A 41 -2.07 0.71 -1.28
N ILE A 42 -1.65 1.67 -2.10
CA ILE A 42 -1.52 1.46 -3.54
C ILE A 42 -0.05 1.65 -3.86
N THR A 43 0.63 0.57 -4.22
CA THR A 43 2.08 0.53 -4.32
C THR A 43 2.55 0.21 -5.72
N ARG A 44 3.82 0.44 -5.94
CA ARG A 44 4.55 -0.01 -7.12
C ARG A 44 5.78 -0.78 -6.64
N SER A 45 6.65 -1.17 -7.57
CA SER A 45 7.74 -2.09 -7.25
C SER A 45 8.78 -1.55 -6.25
N ARG A 46 8.79 -0.24 -5.98
CA ARG A 46 9.76 0.34 -5.04
C ARG A 46 9.41 0.14 -3.57
N THR A 47 8.19 -0.31 -3.29
CA THR A 47 7.74 -0.53 -1.92
C THR A 47 7.61 -2.02 -1.68
N ILE A 48 8.45 -2.54 -0.80
CA ILE A 48 8.40 -3.98 -0.45
C ILE A 48 7.36 -4.14 0.66
N CYS A 49 6.29 -4.86 0.33
CA CYS A 49 5.17 -5.07 1.26
C CYS A 49 5.35 -6.41 1.98
N ASP A 50 6.13 -6.38 3.05
CA ASP A 50 6.48 -7.55 3.84
C ASP A 50 6.23 -7.30 5.32
N GLU A 51 6.65 -8.23 6.16
CA GLU A 51 6.48 -8.11 7.61
C GLU A 51 7.09 -6.82 8.14
N ARG A 52 8.27 -6.45 7.65
CA ARG A 52 8.96 -5.26 8.14
C ARG A 52 8.10 -4.00 7.95
N LEU A 53 7.41 -3.89 6.81
CA LEU A 53 6.57 -2.74 6.52
C LEU A 53 5.23 -2.83 7.25
N LEU A 54 4.65 -4.01 7.29
CA LEU A 54 3.24 -4.18 7.63
C LEU A 54 2.97 -4.58 9.08
N LYS A 55 4.00 -5.02 9.81
CA LYS A 55 3.82 -5.47 11.19
C LYS A 55 3.26 -4.34 12.06
N GLY A 56 2.19 -4.65 12.76
CA GLY A 56 1.54 -3.67 13.63
C GLY A 56 0.72 -2.62 12.92
N SER A 57 0.58 -2.72 11.60
CA SER A 57 -0.20 -1.73 10.83
C SER A 57 -1.69 -2.09 10.82
N ALA A 58 -2.49 -1.10 10.48
CA ALA A 58 -3.94 -1.28 10.29
C ALA A 58 -4.28 -1.68 8.84
N VAL A 59 -3.28 -1.88 7.99
CA VAL A 59 -3.48 -2.16 6.56
C VAL A 59 -4.29 -3.44 6.37
N LYS A 60 -5.34 -3.35 5.56
CA LYS A 60 -6.20 -4.48 5.23
C LYS A 60 -6.22 -4.80 3.75
N TYR A 61 -5.75 -3.90 2.92
CA TYR A 61 -5.76 -4.10 1.49
C TYR A 61 -4.57 -3.43 0.83
N ILE A 62 -3.96 -4.12 -0.14
CA ILE A 62 -2.85 -3.58 -0.93
C ILE A 62 -3.17 -3.78 -2.41
N ALA A 63 -3.16 -2.70 -3.18
CA ALA A 63 -3.27 -2.77 -4.63
C ALA A 63 -1.91 -2.45 -5.24
N SER A 64 -1.44 -3.29 -6.16
CA SER A 64 -0.21 -3.02 -6.89
C SER A 64 -0.57 -2.32 -8.20
N ALA A 65 0.00 -1.16 -8.43
CA ALA A 65 -0.24 -0.38 -9.63
C ALA A 65 0.80 -0.69 -10.72
N THR A 66 1.47 -1.83 -10.61
CA THR A 66 2.48 -2.26 -11.58
C THR A 66 2.22 -3.70 -11.97
N ILE A 67 2.83 -4.14 -13.07
CA ILE A 67 2.74 -5.52 -13.51
C ILE A 67 3.58 -6.38 -12.57
N GLY A 68 3.02 -7.51 -12.11
CA GLY A 68 3.72 -8.40 -11.21
C GLY A 68 3.49 -8.05 -9.75
N ALA A 69 3.84 -8.97 -8.87
CA ALA A 69 3.62 -8.84 -7.44
C ALA A 69 4.83 -9.28 -6.62
N ASP A 70 6.02 -9.26 -7.21
CA ASP A 70 7.24 -9.72 -6.52
C ASP A 70 7.55 -8.89 -5.29
N HIS A 71 7.05 -7.67 -5.22
CA HIS A 71 7.27 -6.79 -4.08
C HIS A 71 6.26 -7.02 -2.95
N ILE A 72 5.29 -7.94 -3.13
CA ILE A 72 4.29 -8.25 -2.11
C ILE A 72 4.58 -9.63 -1.54
N ASP A 73 4.79 -9.70 -0.23
CA ASP A 73 4.95 -10.96 0.48
C ASP A 73 3.57 -11.57 0.69
N ALA A 74 3.13 -12.40 -0.25
CA ALA A 74 1.80 -12.98 -0.24
C ALA A 74 1.58 -13.88 0.97
N GLU A 75 2.63 -14.59 1.43
CA GLU A 75 2.52 -15.46 2.59
C GLU A 75 2.24 -14.65 3.85
N TYR A 76 2.97 -13.58 4.05
CA TYR A 76 2.75 -12.73 5.22
C TYR A 76 1.37 -12.07 5.17
N CYS A 77 0.97 -11.57 4.00
CA CYS A 77 -0.35 -10.97 3.84
C CYS A 77 -1.45 -11.98 4.17
N GLY A 78 -1.29 -13.22 3.72
CA GLY A 78 -2.26 -14.27 4.04
C GLY A 78 -2.37 -14.53 5.52
N LYS A 79 -1.25 -14.57 6.23
CA LYS A 79 -1.25 -14.78 7.69
C LYS A 79 -1.93 -13.64 8.44
N ARG A 80 -1.83 -12.43 7.91
CA ARG A 80 -2.39 -11.25 8.55
C ARG A 80 -3.81 -10.93 8.09
N GLY A 81 -4.34 -11.69 7.15
CA GLY A 81 -5.66 -11.39 6.58
C GLY A 81 -5.68 -10.15 5.72
N ILE A 82 -4.53 -9.77 5.15
CA ILE A 82 -4.42 -8.63 4.25
C ILE A 82 -4.73 -9.10 2.83
N ALA A 83 -5.75 -8.53 2.21
CA ALA A 83 -6.06 -8.82 0.80
C ALA A 83 -5.14 -7.99 -0.09
N TRP A 84 -4.78 -8.53 -1.25
CA TRP A 84 -3.96 -7.78 -2.21
C TRP A 84 -4.32 -8.16 -3.64
N SER A 85 -4.02 -7.26 -4.56
CA SER A 85 -4.25 -7.50 -5.99
C SER A 85 -3.20 -6.78 -6.82
N ASN A 86 -3.10 -7.14 -8.09
CA ASN A 86 -2.23 -6.45 -9.04
C ASN A 86 -2.88 -6.32 -10.40
#